data_733d5967cc878dbe809727aa8d35d250
#
_entry.id   733d5967cc878dbe809727aa8d35d250
#
_cell.length_a   1.000
_cell.length_b   1.000
_cell.length_c   1.000
_cell.angle_alpha   90.00
_cell.angle_beta   90.00
_cell.angle_gamma   90.00
#
_symmetry.space_group_name_H-M   'P 1'
#
loop_
_entity.id
_entity.type
_entity.pdbx_description
1 polymer ?
#
loop_
_entity_poly.entity_id
_entity_poly.type
_entity_poly.pdbx_seq_one_letter_code
_entity_poly.pdbx_strand_id
1 'polypeptide(L)'
;MATNNIKIAVFSDTHLHDLNRGVPYLQAIMARHAPDAAMVLHAGDVGDPELLLAFAEYPLRRVVGNTDVPCPGVGVQTVITLSGYAIGLQHGWGGRHEIEYKLREAFPEPLPDAIVYGHTHWPVCHRQAGVLMFNPGSCIDRRRAVHFTFGILELGDVLTGRIVNVDDLAATFLRP
;
A
#
# COMPACT_ATOMS: atom_id res chain seq x y z
N MET A 1 -7.25 -27.42 11.35
CA MET A 1 -5.98 -27.14 10.65
C MET A 1 -5.76 -25.66 10.74
N ALA A 2 -4.60 -25.18 11.19
CA ALA A 2 -4.33 -23.75 11.22
C ALA A 2 -4.31 -23.26 9.76
N THR A 3 -5.23 -22.40 9.38
CA THR A 3 -5.20 -21.72 8.10
C THR A 3 -3.97 -20.82 8.09
N ASN A 4 -3.04 -21.12 7.19
CA ASN A 4 -1.82 -20.33 7.05
C ASN A 4 -2.24 -18.99 6.42
N ASN A 5 -2.42 -17.95 7.22
CA ASN A 5 -2.80 -16.64 6.74
C ASN A 5 -1.69 -16.08 5.85
N ILE A 6 -2.02 -15.76 4.61
CA ILE A 6 -1.10 -15.10 3.69
C ILE A 6 -1.06 -13.61 4.03
N LYS A 7 0.14 -13.06 4.24
CA LYS A 7 0.33 -11.63 4.50
C LYS A 7 0.80 -10.91 3.25
N ILE A 8 0.26 -9.71 3.05
CA ILE A 8 0.66 -8.78 2.00
C ILE A 8 1.05 -7.47 2.67
N ALA A 9 2.28 -7.00 2.44
CA ALA A 9 2.70 -5.66 2.87
C ALA A 9 2.20 -4.63 1.86
N VAL A 10 1.67 -3.51 2.35
CA VAL A 10 1.04 -2.48 1.50
C VAL A 10 1.66 -1.13 1.79
N PHE A 11 2.19 -0.50 0.74
CA PHE A 11 2.78 0.83 0.75
C PHE A 11 2.08 1.75 -0.24
N SER A 12 2.15 3.05 0.00
CA SER A 12 1.72 4.11 -0.90
C SER A 12 2.41 5.42 -0.56
N ASP A 13 2.44 6.35 -1.52
CA ASP A 13 2.83 7.74 -1.29
C ASP A 13 4.20 7.88 -0.62
N THR A 14 5.17 7.12 -1.10
CA THR A 14 6.53 7.16 -0.53
C THR A 14 7.28 8.44 -0.90
N HIS A 15 7.09 9.01 -2.09
CA HIS A 15 7.62 10.32 -2.54
C HIS A 15 9.10 10.57 -2.23
N LEU A 16 9.94 9.55 -2.05
CA LEU A 16 11.31 9.71 -1.64
C LEU A 16 12.27 9.61 -2.84
N HIS A 17 13.22 10.53 -2.88
CA HIS A 17 14.29 10.58 -3.88
C HIS A 17 15.69 10.29 -3.29
N ASP A 18 15.82 10.26 -1.95
CA ASP A 18 17.07 9.88 -1.28
C ASP A 18 17.11 8.37 -1.05
N LEU A 19 17.69 7.66 -2.01
CA LEU A 19 17.79 6.19 -1.98
C LEU A 19 18.66 5.68 -0.82
N ASN A 20 19.67 6.45 -0.40
CA ASN A 20 20.58 6.05 0.68
C ASN A 20 19.83 5.94 2.03
N ARG A 21 18.75 6.70 2.20
CA ARG A 21 17.89 6.62 3.38
C ARG A 21 16.67 5.74 3.14
N GLY A 22 16.05 5.86 1.97
CA GLY A 22 14.79 5.23 1.67
C GLY A 22 14.87 3.72 1.57
N VAL A 23 15.85 3.19 0.85
CA VAL A 23 15.99 1.74 0.68
C VAL A 23 16.22 1.04 2.03
N PRO A 24 17.21 1.43 2.87
CA PRO A 24 17.39 0.81 4.19
C PRO A 24 16.17 0.99 5.11
N TYR A 25 15.48 2.11 5.02
CA TYR A 25 14.28 2.36 5.82
C TYR A 25 13.14 1.40 5.48
N LEU A 26 12.80 1.25 4.19
CA LEU A 26 11.77 0.33 3.76
C LEU A 26 12.14 -1.13 4.06
N GLN A 27 13.41 -1.49 3.90
CA GLN A 27 13.91 -2.81 4.29
C GLN A 27 13.76 -3.06 5.81
N ALA A 28 14.04 -2.05 6.64
CA ALA A 28 13.84 -2.15 8.09
C ALA A 28 12.37 -2.32 8.47
N ILE A 29 11.44 -1.64 7.77
CA ILE A 29 10.00 -1.84 7.96
C ILE A 29 9.62 -3.29 7.63
N MET A 30 10.06 -3.80 6.47
CA MET A 30 9.76 -5.18 6.05
C MET A 30 10.32 -6.19 7.04
N ALA A 31 11.60 -6.09 7.39
CA ALA A 31 12.27 -7.02 8.30
C ALA A 31 11.61 -7.07 9.68
N ARG A 32 11.11 -5.93 10.17
CA ARG A 32 10.53 -5.84 11.51
C ARG A 32 9.06 -6.26 11.58
N HIS A 33 8.27 -5.91 10.56
CA HIS A 33 6.82 -6.01 10.65
C HIS A 33 6.18 -7.01 9.67
N ALA A 34 6.85 -7.32 8.58
CA ALA A 34 6.33 -8.18 7.52
C ALA A 34 7.41 -9.09 6.87
N PRO A 35 8.32 -9.74 7.66
CA PRO A 35 9.39 -10.55 7.08
C PRO A 35 8.86 -11.78 6.34
N ASP A 36 7.65 -12.20 6.65
CA ASP A 36 6.93 -13.33 6.06
C ASP A 36 5.86 -12.92 5.05
N ALA A 37 5.92 -11.68 4.55
CA ALA A 37 5.00 -11.23 3.52
C ALA A 37 5.20 -12.02 2.22
N ALA A 38 4.12 -12.56 1.68
CA ALA A 38 4.12 -13.28 0.41
C ALA A 38 4.23 -12.34 -0.80
N MET A 39 3.93 -11.06 -0.61
CA MET A 39 3.89 -10.04 -1.66
C MET A 39 3.95 -8.64 -1.06
N VAL A 40 4.42 -7.70 -1.86
CA VAL A 40 4.31 -6.26 -1.59
C VAL A 40 3.37 -5.63 -2.62
N LEU A 41 2.45 -4.77 -2.15
CA LEU A 41 1.67 -3.87 -2.99
C LEU A 41 2.15 -2.43 -2.80
N HIS A 42 2.26 -1.67 -3.90
CA HIS A 42 2.51 -0.24 -3.84
C HIS A 42 1.45 0.52 -4.63
N ALA A 43 0.66 1.32 -3.93
CA ALA A 43 -0.49 2.01 -4.52
C ALA A 43 -0.15 3.35 -5.21
N GLY A 44 1.09 3.52 -5.69
CA GLY A 44 1.53 4.67 -6.48
C GLY A 44 2.15 5.80 -5.66
N ASP A 45 2.62 6.83 -6.37
CA ASP A 45 3.39 7.96 -5.85
C ASP A 45 4.67 7.50 -5.15
N VAL A 46 5.51 6.77 -5.90
CA VAL A 46 6.74 6.17 -5.40
C VAL A 46 7.81 7.23 -5.12
N GLY A 47 7.97 8.21 -6.01
CA GLY A 47 9.10 9.11 -6.06
C GLY A 47 10.17 8.55 -7.01
N ASP A 48 11.36 8.21 -6.50
CA ASP A 48 12.37 7.54 -7.32
C ASP A 48 12.02 6.05 -7.50
N PRO A 49 11.88 5.54 -8.75
CA PRO A 49 11.57 4.14 -9.00
C PRO A 49 12.56 3.14 -8.41
N GLU A 50 13.82 3.52 -8.24
CA GLU A 50 14.84 2.66 -7.63
C GLU A 50 14.61 2.41 -6.13
N LEU A 51 13.75 3.21 -5.49
CA LEU A 51 13.29 2.96 -4.12
C LEU A 51 12.65 1.57 -3.97
N LEU A 52 12.03 1.07 -5.05
CA LEU A 52 11.39 -0.25 -5.08
C LEU A 52 12.40 -1.41 -4.98
N LEU A 53 13.70 -1.16 -5.13
CA LEU A 53 14.75 -2.15 -4.85
C LEU A 53 14.74 -2.60 -3.37
N ALA A 54 14.16 -1.80 -2.48
CA ALA A 54 13.91 -2.21 -1.09
C ALA A 54 13.07 -3.50 -0.99
N PHE A 55 12.28 -3.80 -2.01
CA PHE A 55 11.37 -4.95 -2.06
C PHE A 55 11.83 -6.05 -3.01
N ALA A 56 13.11 -6.06 -3.44
CA ALA A 56 13.62 -6.99 -4.46
C ALA A 56 13.46 -8.47 -4.10
N GLU A 57 13.38 -8.80 -2.81
CA GLU A 57 13.17 -10.18 -2.32
C GLU A 57 11.70 -10.62 -2.33
N TYR A 58 10.76 -9.73 -2.65
CA TYR A 58 9.33 -9.99 -2.60
C TYR A 58 8.69 -9.84 -3.99
N PRO A 59 7.72 -10.68 -4.35
CA PRO A 59 6.84 -10.37 -5.48
C PRO A 59 6.19 -8.99 -5.28
N LEU A 60 6.41 -8.07 -6.22
CA LEU A 60 5.88 -6.71 -6.16
C LEU A 60 4.78 -6.51 -7.20
N ARG A 61 3.67 -5.90 -6.79
CA ARG A 61 2.65 -5.34 -7.68
C ARG A 61 2.46 -3.88 -7.33
N ARG A 62 2.42 -3.04 -8.36
CA ARG A 62 2.23 -1.59 -8.18
C ARG A 62 1.34 -1.00 -9.27
N VAL A 63 0.87 0.18 -9.01
CA VAL A 63 0.21 1.06 -9.98
C VAL A 63 0.96 2.40 -10.06
N VAL A 64 0.68 3.16 -11.11
CA VAL A 64 1.20 4.52 -11.28
C VAL A 64 0.32 5.47 -10.48
N GLY A 65 0.93 6.33 -9.66
CA GLY A 65 0.30 7.46 -8.99
C GLY A 65 0.35 8.74 -9.84
N ASN A 66 -0.22 9.82 -9.33
CA ASN A 66 -0.31 11.08 -10.09
C ASN A 66 1.01 11.83 -10.19
N THR A 67 1.98 11.54 -9.34
CA THR A 67 3.33 12.14 -9.39
C THR A 67 4.36 11.23 -10.05
N ASP A 68 4.02 9.97 -10.30
CA ASP A 68 4.93 9.01 -10.92
C ASP A 68 5.09 9.28 -12.42
N VAL A 69 6.30 9.03 -12.93
CA VAL A 69 6.54 8.96 -14.37
C VAL A 69 5.93 7.65 -14.90
N PRO A 70 5.14 7.71 -16.00
CA PRO A 70 4.60 6.50 -16.62
C PRO A 70 5.70 5.48 -16.93
N CYS A 71 5.46 4.23 -16.56
CA CYS A 71 6.42 3.14 -16.74
C CYS A 71 5.78 2.04 -17.60
N PRO A 72 6.43 1.59 -18.70
CA PRO A 72 5.91 0.50 -19.52
C PRO A 72 5.56 -0.74 -18.68
N GLY A 73 4.38 -1.30 -18.91
CA GLY A 73 3.89 -2.48 -18.20
C GLY A 73 3.28 -2.21 -16.82
N VAL A 74 3.27 -0.96 -16.36
CA VAL A 74 2.60 -0.56 -15.10
C VAL A 74 1.39 0.30 -15.42
N GLY A 75 0.20 -0.18 -15.06
CA GLY A 75 -1.06 0.53 -15.26
C GLY A 75 -1.39 1.45 -14.08
N VAL A 76 -2.47 2.22 -14.25
CA VAL A 76 -3.04 3.07 -13.18
C VAL A 76 -3.96 2.27 -12.25
N GLN A 77 -4.40 1.09 -12.70
CA GLN A 77 -5.31 0.21 -11.98
C GLN A 77 -4.98 -1.25 -12.30
N THR A 78 -5.13 -2.13 -11.33
CA THR A 78 -5.06 -3.59 -11.53
C THR A 78 -5.91 -4.33 -10.49
N VAL A 79 -6.26 -5.58 -10.78
CA VAL A 79 -6.87 -6.50 -9.82
C VAL A 79 -5.96 -7.71 -9.68
N ILE A 80 -5.66 -8.06 -8.44
CA ILE A 80 -4.82 -9.21 -8.08
C ILE A 80 -5.71 -10.25 -7.43
N THR A 81 -5.69 -11.49 -7.96
CA THR A 81 -6.38 -12.61 -7.32
C THR A 81 -5.37 -13.45 -6.55
N LEU A 82 -5.59 -13.61 -5.24
CA LEU A 82 -4.74 -14.40 -4.35
C LEU A 82 -5.60 -15.07 -3.28
N SER A 83 -5.40 -16.36 -3.07
CA SER A 83 -6.13 -17.17 -2.06
C SER A 83 -7.66 -17.02 -2.13
N GLY A 84 -8.21 -16.88 -3.32
CA GLY A 84 -9.66 -16.75 -3.55
C GLY A 84 -10.20 -15.33 -3.37
N TYR A 85 -9.38 -14.36 -2.96
CA TYR A 85 -9.76 -12.95 -2.85
C TYR A 85 -9.32 -12.15 -4.06
N ALA A 86 -10.16 -11.23 -4.50
CA ALA A 86 -9.86 -10.20 -5.49
C ALA A 86 -9.46 -8.90 -4.79
N ILE A 87 -8.26 -8.41 -5.04
CA ILE A 87 -7.73 -7.17 -4.45
C ILE A 87 -7.54 -6.16 -5.57
N GLY A 88 -8.37 -5.13 -5.61
CA GLY A 88 -8.21 -3.99 -6.49
C GLY A 88 -7.09 -3.07 -5.99
N LEU A 89 -6.25 -2.59 -6.88
CA LEU A 89 -5.16 -1.66 -6.58
C LEU A 89 -5.26 -0.47 -7.53
N GLN A 90 -5.37 0.74 -6.98
CA GLN A 90 -5.41 1.99 -7.73
C GLN A 90 -4.94 3.14 -6.82
N HIS A 91 -4.21 4.12 -7.38
CA HIS A 91 -3.76 5.23 -6.54
C HIS A 91 -4.92 6.09 -6.02
N GLY A 92 -5.91 6.34 -6.88
CA GLY A 92 -7.04 7.20 -6.56
C GLY A 92 -6.78 8.67 -6.92
N TRP A 93 -7.80 9.50 -6.69
CA TRP A 93 -7.76 10.94 -6.95
C TRP A 93 -8.86 11.68 -6.20
N GLY A 94 -8.63 12.98 -5.94
CA GLY A 94 -9.59 13.85 -5.28
C GLY A 94 -9.44 13.89 -3.76
N GLY A 95 -10.43 14.46 -3.09
CA GLY A 95 -10.39 14.69 -1.65
C GLY A 95 -10.78 13.45 -0.84
N ARG A 96 -10.41 13.45 0.44
CA ARG A 96 -10.67 12.35 1.38
C ARG A 96 -12.15 11.94 1.50
N HIS A 97 -13.09 12.85 1.28
CA HIS A 97 -14.52 12.59 1.43
C HIS A 97 -15.16 11.95 0.19
N GLU A 98 -14.48 11.99 -0.96
CA GLU A 98 -15.02 11.51 -2.23
C GLU A 98 -14.21 10.37 -2.87
N ILE A 99 -12.96 10.17 -2.43
CA ILE A 99 -12.03 9.25 -3.07
C ILE A 99 -12.56 7.81 -3.07
N GLU A 100 -13.16 7.35 -1.97
CA GLU A 100 -13.66 5.99 -1.88
C GLU A 100 -14.86 5.74 -2.79
N TYR A 101 -15.74 6.74 -2.91
CA TYR A 101 -16.84 6.67 -3.88
C TYR A 101 -16.31 6.55 -5.30
N LYS A 102 -15.37 7.41 -5.70
CA LYS A 102 -14.76 7.42 -7.03
C LYS A 102 -14.04 6.11 -7.33
N LEU A 103 -13.32 5.54 -6.35
CA LEU A 103 -12.64 4.27 -6.50
C LEU A 103 -13.62 3.12 -6.74
N ARG A 104 -14.72 3.07 -6.00
CA ARG A 104 -15.75 2.05 -6.20
C ARG A 104 -16.38 2.13 -7.59
N GLU A 105 -16.64 3.33 -8.09
CA GLU A 105 -17.14 3.56 -9.46
C GLU A 105 -16.11 3.18 -10.55
N ALA A 106 -14.82 3.22 -10.22
CA ALA A 106 -13.74 2.91 -11.17
C ALA A 106 -13.51 1.42 -11.38
N PHE A 107 -13.95 0.56 -10.44
CA PHE A 107 -13.85 -0.90 -10.59
C PHE A 107 -15.14 -1.48 -11.17
N PRO A 108 -15.05 -2.45 -12.11
CA PRO A 108 -16.23 -3.13 -12.65
C PRO A 108 -16.87 -4.04 -11.61
N GLU A 109 -18.16 -4.31 -11.78
CA GLU A 109 -18.86 -5.32 -11.00
C GLU A 109 -18.54 -6.76 -11.50
N PRO A 110 -18.41 -7.74 -10.61
CA PRO A 110 -18.49 -7.59 -9.15
C PRO A 110 -17.25 -6.86 -8.60
N LEU A 111 -17.50 -5.98 -7.62
CA LEU A 111 -16.40 -5.24 -6.98
C LEU A 111 -15.38 -6.20 -6.34
N PRO A 112 -14.09 -5.82 -6.25
CA PRO A 112 -13.09 -6.58 -5.51
C PRO A 112 -13.45 -6.71 -4.02
N ASP A 113 -12.95 -7.76 -3.36
CA ASP A 113 -13.12 -7.97 -1.91
C ASP A 113 -12.43 -6.87 -1.07
N ALA A 114 -11.34 -6.31 -1.62
CA ALA A 114 -10.65 -5.13 -1.09
C ALA A 114 -10.29 -4.16 -2.21
N ILE A 115 -10.28 -2.87 -1.92
CA ILE A 115 -9.73 -1.81 -2.75
C ILE A 115 -8.60 -1.14 -1.97
N VAL A 116 -7.37 -1.33 -2.45
CA VAL A 116 -6.15 -0.72 -1.92
C VAL A 116 -5.86 0.56 -2.69
N TYR A 117 -5.64 1.66 -1.97
CA TYR A 117 -5.41 2.96 -2.58
C TYR A 117 -4.48 3.85 -1.75
N GLY A 118 -4.08 4.99 -2.30
CA GLY A 118 -3.19 5.97 -1.68
C GLY A 118 -3.72 7.40 -1.77
N HIS A 119 -2.88 8.29 -2.33
CA HIS A 119 -3.16 9.68 -2.70
C HIS A 119 -3.38 10.64 -1.52
N THR A 120 -4.17 10.24 -0.54
CA THR A 120 -4.53 11.12 0.58
C THR A 120 -3.48 11.14 1.69
N HIS A 121 -2.53 10.21 1.72
CA HIS A 121 -1.59 9.93 2.80
C HIS A 121 -2.25 9.64 4.16
N TRP A 122 -3.57 9.48 4.15
CA TRP A 122 -4.35 9.27 5.37
C TRP A 122 -4.70 7.79 5.51
N PRO A 123 -4.26 7.13 6.59
CA PRO A 123 -4.53 5.70 6.74
C PRO A 123 -6.03 5.42 6.93
N VAL A 124 -6.51 4.42 6.21
CA VAL A 124 -7.90 3.96 6.26
C VAL A 124 -7.93 2.44 6.24
N CYS A 125 -8.75 1.86 7.12
CA CYS A 125 -9.03 0.43 7.13
C CYS A 125 -10.45 0.21 7.66
N HIS A 126 -11.43 0.10 6.76
CA HIS A 126 -12.82 -0.18 7.12
C HIS A 126 -13.55 -0.89 5.99
N ARG A 127 -14.71 -1.49 6.31
CA ARG A 127 -15.57 -2.09 5.28
C ARG A 127 -16.71 -1.13 4.91
N GLN A 128 -16.94 -1.02 3.61
CA GLN A 128 -18.07 -0.30 3.05
C GLN A 128 -18.81 -1.22 2.07
N ALA A 129 -20.06 -1.55 2.38
CA ALA A 129 -20.90 -2.46 1.58
C ALA A 129 -20.16 -3.76 1.18
N GLY A 130 -19.51 -4.41 2.16
CA GLY A 130 -18.77 -5.67 1.97
C GLY A 130 -17.33 -5.53 1.50
N VAL A 131 -16.97 -4.46 0.82
CA VAL A 131 -15.60 -4.21 0.30
C VAL A 131 -14.70 -3.64 1.40
N LEU A 132 -13.50 -4.18 1.58
CA LEU A 132 -12.49 -3.60 2.46
C LEU A 132 -11.82 -2.40 1.76
N MET A 133 -12.09 -1.18 2.23
CA MET A 133 -11.40 0.03 1.79
C MET A 133 -10.11 0.16 2.60
N PHE A 134 -8.97 0.19 1.90
CA PHE A 134 -7.67 0.12 2.54
C PHE A 134 -6.67 1.12 1.97
N ASN A 135 -6.32 2.13 2.76
CA ASN A 135 -5.22 3.05 2.48
C ASN A 135 -4.14 2.87 3.56
N PRO A 136 -2.91 2.49 3.21
CA PRO A 136 -1.86 2.28 4.20
C PRO A 136 -1.38 3.58 4.86
N GLY A 137 -1.80 4.75 4.36
CA GLY A 137 -1.17 6.02 4.67
C GLY A 137 0.17 6.15 3.95
N SER A 138 1.09 6.89 4.52
CA SER A 138 2.47 6.99 4.02
C SER A 138 3.46 6.77 5.17
N CYS A 139 4.47 5.95 4.90
CA CYS A 139 5.56 5.72 5.86
C CYS A 139 6.67 6.79 5.75
N ILE A 140 6.64 7.67 4.75
CA ILE A 140 7.69 8.67 4.49
C ILE A 140 7.14 10.09 4.51
N ASP A 141 6.01 10.35 3.86
CA ASP A 141 5.37 11.66 3.79
C ASP A 141 3.94 11.61 4.36
N ARG A 142 3.83 11.67 5.67
CA ARG A 142 2.53 11.58 6.36
C ARG A 142 1.63 12.82 6.17
N ARG A 143 2.14 13.91 5.61
CA ARG A 143 1.43 15.20 5.48
C ARG A 143 0.74 15.61 6.78
N ARG A 144 -0.62 15.55 6.81
CA ARG A 144 -1.44 15.90 7.98
C ARG A 144 -1.83 14.71 8.84
N ALA A 145 -1.46 13.48 8.47
CA ALA A 145 -1.69 12.31 9.31
C ALA A 145 -0.83 12.38 10.58
N VAL A 146 -1.31 11.79 11.66
CA VAL A 146 -0.63 11.83 12.97
C VAL A 146 0.66 11.03 12.94
N HIS A 147 0.64 9.87 12.26
CA HIS A 147 1.72 8.89 12.26
C HIS A 147 2.23 8.61 10.86
N PHE A 148 3.50 8.19 10.77
CA PHE A 148 4.04 7.48 9.63
C PHE A 148 3.50 6.05 9.67
N THR A 149 2.91 5.58 8.58
CA THR A 149 2.23 4.28 8.56
C THR A 149 2.48 3.51 7.26
N PHE A 150 2.39 2.19 7.37
CA PHE A 150 2.19 1.30 6.23
C PHE A 150 1.09 0.29 6.58
N GLY A 151 0.72 -0.58 5.65
CA GLY A 151 -0.37 -1.51 5.85
C GLY A 151 0.03 -2.97 5.75
N ILE A 152 -0.75 -3.85 6.39
CA ILE A 152 -0.69 -5.29 6.17
C ILE A 152 -2.11 -5.78 5.90
N LEU A 153 -2.30 -6.50 4.78
CA LEU A 153 -3.49 -7.32 4.54
C LEU A 153 -3.18 -8.77 4.96
N GLU A 154 -4.16 -9.43 5.56
CA GLU A 154 -4.09 -10.82 5.94
C GLU A 154 -5.24 -11.59 5.29
N LEU A 155 -4.88 -12.60 4.47
CA LEU A 155 -5.79 -13.45 3.72
C LEU A 155 -5.87 -14.80 4.43
N GLY A 156 -6.94 -14.99 5.19
CA GLY A 156 -7.29 -16.23 5.88
C GLY A 156 -8.73 -16.62 5.55
N ASP A 157 -9.46 -17.09 6.54
CA ASP A 157 -10.91 -17.37 6.40
C ASP A 157 -11.70 -16.08 6.11
N VAL A 158 -11.15 -14.95 6.57
CA VAL A 158 -11.65 -13.60 6.27
C VAL A 158 -10.47 -12.72 5.87
N LEU A 159 -10.63 -11.96 4.79
CA LEU A 159 -9.68 -10.92 4.42
C LEU A 159 -9.77 -9.76 5.42
N THR A 160 -8.67 -9.45 6.07
CA THR A 160 -8.56 -8.35 7.03
C THR A 160 -7.40 -7.43 6.68
N GLY A 161 -7.39 -6.24 7.27
CA GLY A 161 -6.31 -5.28 7.13
C GLY A 161 -5.95 -4.65 8.46
N ARG A 162 -4.71 -4.22 8.61
CA ARG A 162 -4.26 -3.42 9.76
C ARG A 162 -3.27 -2.35 9.32
N ILE A 163 -3.38 -1.19 9.96
CA ILE A 163 -2.44 -0.08 9.80
C ILE A 163 -1.36 -0.23 10.87
N VAL A 164 -0.11 -0.10 10.46
CA VAL A 164 1.06 -0.22 11.33
C VAL A 164 1.75 1.13 11.44
N ASN A 165 1.93 1.62 12.68
CA ASN A 165 2.72 2.81 12.96
C ASN A 165 4.21 2.47 12.89
N VAL A 166 4.99 3.33 12.23
CA VAL A 166 6.44 3.20 12.04
C VAL A 166 7.21 4.47 12.43
N ASP A 167 6.66 5.30 13.30
CA ASP A 167 7.26 6.57 13.74
C ASP A 167 8.67 6.39 14.33
N ASP A 168 8.93 5.30 15.04
CA ASP A 168 10.23 4.99 15.63
C ASP A 168 11.29 4.69 14.57
N LEU A 169 10.94 3.93 13.54
CA LEU A 169 11.82 3.70 12.40
C LEU A 169 12.02 4.98 11.57
N ALA A 170 10.94 5.74 11.32
CA ALA A 170 11.02 7.03 10.63
C ALA A 170 11.95 7.99 11.37
N ALA A 171 11.88 8.03 12.70
CA ALA A 171 12.79 8.83 13.53
C ALA A 171 14.26 8.41 13.41
N THR A 172 14.52 7.15 13.13
CA THR A 172 15.89 6.60 12.98
C THR A 172 16.47 6.89 11.58
N PHE A 173 15.68 6.71 10.55
CA PHE A 173 16.16 6.72 9.16
C PHE A 173 15.92 8.04 8.42
N LEU A 174 14.84 8.77 8.76
CA LEU A 174 14.41 9.94 7.98
C LEU A 174 14.81 11.28 8.61
N ARG A 175 15.29 11.31 9.86
CA ARG A 175 15.79 12.56 10.44
C ARG A 175 17.05 13.05 9.71
N PRO A 176 17.18 14.38 9.49
CA PRO A 176 18.35 14.96 8.85
C PRO A 176 19.62 14.76 9.67
#